data_7bfbb8a2d708e491da2c9121631b3b5d
#
_entry.id   7bfbb8a2d708e491da2c9121631b3b5d
#
_cell.length_a   1.000
_cell.length_b   1.000
_cell.length_c   1.000
_cell.angle_alpha   90.00
_cell.angle_beta   90.00
_cell.angle_gamma   90.00
#
_symmetry.space_group_name_H-M   'P 1'
#
loop_
_entity.id
_entity.type
_entity.pdbx_description
1 polymer ?
#
loop_
_entity_poly.entity_id
_entity_poly.type
_entity_poly.pdbx_seq_one_letter_code
_entity_poly.pdbx_strand_id
1 'polypeptide(L)'
;TPRVVNEAFHIANTGRPGPVLIDFPMDLLKKEFDYPDEDEDVNIRGYKLMGKANESQVKKVAEAIKGAKKPVILAGGGVVISDATNEFRKFVKETDIPVVSTMMGIGILPSDNPRYYGMIGSHGVKRANLLFNRADLVIVMGSRLGDRTVANVKGLEEGNKLIHIDLDPAEIGKNTQPYIPVVGDIKDVLEQLTSQISGYKTNKEWIDEAEELRQRFTHK
;
A
#
# COMPACT_ATOMS: atom_id res chain seq x y z
N THR A 1 4.40 35.48 -3.59
CA THR A 1 5.39 34.61 -2.93
C THR A 1 4.77 33.79 -1.79
N PRO A 2 4.04 34.35 -0.79
CA PRO A 2 3.44 33.55 0.29
C PRO A 2 2.54 32.42 -0.23
N ARG A 3 1.63 32.72 -1.17
CA ARG A 3 0.75 31.72 -1.78
C ARG A 3 1.52 30.51 -2.34
N VAL A 4 2.59 30.74 -3.11
CA VAL A 4 3.38 29.65 -3.72
C VAL A 4 4.04 28.79 -2.63
N VAL A 5 4.47 29.40 -1.55
CA VAL A 5 5.05 28.68 -0.40
C VAL A 5 3.97 27.81 0.28
N ASN A 6 2.80 28.37 0.54
CA ASN A 6 1.67 27.62 1.13
C ASN A 6 1.22 26.47 0.22
N GLU A 7 1.11 26.70 -1.09
CA GLU A 7 0.81 25.68 -2.09
C GLU A 7 1.87 24.55 -2.08
N ALA A 8 3.17 24.90 -1.98
CA ALA A 8 4.25 23.92 -1.92
C ALA A 8 4.18 23.06 -0.65
N PHE A 9 3.94 23.65 0.52
CA PHE A 9 3.74 22.90 1.75
C PHE A 9 2.50 22.01 1.68
N HIS A 10 1.43 22.50 1.07
CA HIS A 10 0.22 21.71 0.86
C HIS A 10 0.50 20.47 0.01
N ILE A 11 1.18 20.64 -1.13
CA ILE A 11 1.56 19.50 -2.01
C ILE A 11 2.51 18.55 -1.28
N ALA A 12 3.48 19.07 -0.52
CA ALA A 12 4.46 18.26 0.19
C ALA A 12 3.84 17.35 1.26
N ASN A 13 2.72 17.76 1.85
CA ASN A 13 2.09 17.06 2.98
C ASN A 13 0.80 16.31 2.64
N THR A 14 0.24 16.48 1.44
CA THR A 14 -1.04 15.90 1.07
C THR A 14 -0.90 14.87 -0.07
N GLY A 15 -1.91 14.05 -0.26
CA GLY A 15 -1.87 12.98 -1.24
C GLY A 15 -0.76 11.99 -0.96
N ARG A 16 0.18 11.85 -1.89
CA ARG A 16 1.44 11.11 -1.67
C ARG A 16 2.51 12.10 -1.24
N PRO A 17 2.85 12.17 0.05
CA PRO A 17 3.81 13.15 0.56
C PRO A 17 5.19 13.01 -0.08
N GLY A 18 5.84 14.16 -0.35
CA GLY A 18 7.16 14.17 -0.95
C GLY A 18 7.79 15.56 -0.99
N PRO A 19 9.06 15.68 -1.39
CA PRO A 19 9.73 16.96 -1.48
C PRO A 19 9.17 17.80 -2.62
N VAL A 20 9.08 19.11 -2.39
CA VAL A 20 8.71 20.13 -3.39
C VAL A 20 9.84 21.13 -3.50
N LEU A 21 10.22 21.48 -4.71
CA LEU A 21 11.24 22.49 -5.00
C LEU A 21 10.55 23.76 -5.49
N ILE A 22 10.93 24.89 -4.88
CA ILE A 22 10.52 26.23 -5.34
C ILE A 22 11.75 26.93 -5.88
N ASP A 23 11.71 27.34 -7.16
CA ASP A 23 12.74 28.19 -7.72
C ASP A 23 12.37 29.68 -7.56
N PHE A 24 13.26 30.45 -6.95
CA PHE A 24 13.11 31.88 -6.75
C PHE A 24 14.10 32.66 -7.64
N PRO A 25 13.65 33.24 -8.75
CA PRO A 25 14.48 34.11 -9.55
C PRO A 25 15.02 35.32 -8.74
N MET A 26 16.25 35.74 -9.03
CA MET A 26 16.97 36.75 -8.26
C MET A 26 16.24 38.10 -8.21
N ASP A 27 15.54 38.48 -9.27
CA ASP A 27 14.75 39.70 -9.35
C ASP A 27 13.57 39.68 -8.37
N LEU A 28 12.93 38.52 -8.19
CA LEU A 28 11.85 38.36 -7.21
C LEU A 28 12.35 38.39 -5.78
N LEU A 29 13.57 37.86 -5.50
CA LEU A 29 14.16 37.90 -4.18
C LEU A 29 14.50 39.33 -3.69
N LYS A 30 14.73 40.25 -4.65
CA LYS A 30 15.06 41.68 -4.36
C LYS A 30 13.84 42.57 -4.36
N LYS A 31 12.67 42.07 -4.74
CA LYS A 31 11.46 42.87 -4.87
C LYS A 31 10.76 42.99 -3.53
N GLU A 32 10.47 44.25 -3.15
CA GLU A 32 9.65 44.53 -1.99
C GLU A 32 8.17 44.27 -2.30
N PHE A 33 7.44 43.77 -1.33
CA PHE A 33 5.99 43.53 -1.46
C PHE A 33 5.32 43.65 -0.08
N ASP A 34 4.06 44.01 -0.09
CA ASP A 34 3.24 44.03 1.12
C ASP A 34 2.86 42.59 1.49
N TYR A 35 3.12 42.20 2.74
CA TYR A 35 2.73 40.86 3.22
C TYR A 35 1.21 40.84 3.40
N PRO A 36 0.49 39.85 2.89
CA PRO A 36 -0.95 39.75 3.07
C PRO A 36 -1.30 39.50 4.54
N ASP A 37 -2.35 40.17 5.02
CA ASP A 37 -2.78 40.11 6.44
C ASP A 37 -3.45 38.75 6.78
N GLU A 38 -3.90 38.00 5.79
CA GLU A 38 -4.54 36.70 5.97
C GLU A 38 -3.90 35.64 5.08
N ASP A 39 -3.81 34.41 5.57
CA ASP A 39 -3.43 33.24 4.77
C ASP A 39 -4.56 32.90 3.79
N GLU A 40 -4.26 32.93 2.49
CA GLU A 40 -5.19 32.50 1.46
C GLU A 40 -5.37 30.96 1.52
N ASP A 41 -6.61 30.50 1.41
CA ASP A 41 -6.92 29.09 1.25
C ASP A 41 -6.21 28.51 0.03
N VAL A 42 -5.55 27.37 0.22
CA VAL A 42 -4.80 26.72 -0.85
C VAL A 42 -5.76 26.09 -1.85
N ASN A 43 -5.77 26.65 -3.06
CA ASN A 43 -6.56 26.14 -4.19
C ASN A 43 -5.70 25.98 -5.44
N ILE A 44 -5.19 24.78 -5.67
CA ILE A 44 -4.29 24.48 -6.79
C ILE A 44 -5.11 23.86 -7.91
N ARG A 45 -5.15 24.56 -9.05
CA ARG A 45 -5.85 24.08 -10.24
C ARG A 45 -5.31 22.72 -10.70
N GLY A 46 -6.19 21.72 -10.78
CA GLY A 46 -5.84 20.37 -11.24
C GLY A 46 -5.26 19.46 -10.14
N TYR A 47 -4.88 20.00 -8.96
CA TYR A 47 -4.49 19.20 -7.83
C TYR A 47 -5.74 18.81 -7.02
N LYS A 48 -6.10 17.53 -7.09
CA LYS A 48 -7.23 16.98 -6.33
C LYS A 48 -6.74 15.83 -5.49
N LEU A 49 -6.97 15.94 -4.20
CA LEU A 49 -6.74 14.81 -3.30
C LEU A 49 -7.70 13.69 -3.68
N MET A 50 -7.15 12.50 -3.87
CA MET A 50 -7.98 11.32 -4.05
C MET A 50 -8.74 11.07 -2.75
N GLY A 51 -10.06 11.07 -2.86
CA GLY A 51 -10.95 10.84 -1.74
C GLY A 51 -11.09 9.35 -1.41
N LYS A 52 -12.30 8.98 -1.03
CA LYS A 52 -12.64 7.58 -0.72
C LYS A 52 -12.46 6.67 -1.93
N ALA A 53 -12.04 5.44 -1.68
CA ALA A 53 -12.00 4.39 -2.69
C ALA A 53 -13.42 4.08 -3.21
N ASN A 54 -13.51 3.67 -4.47
CA ASN A 54 -14.79 3.32 -5.07
C ASN A 54 -15.34 2.03 -4.45
N GLU A 55 -16.50 2.11 -3.80
CA GLU A 55 -17.15 0.98 -3.11
C GLU A 55 -17.33 -0.25 -4.01
N SER A 56 -17.63 -0.05 -5.30
CA SER A 56 -17.79 -1.18 -6.23
C SER A 56 -16.48 -1.93 -6.49
N GLN A 57 -15.34 -1.22 -6.48
CA GLN A 57 -14.02 -1.84 -6.57
C GLN A 57 -13.67 -2.57 -5.27
N VAL A 58 -13.93 -1.96 -4.12
CA VAL A 58 -13.70 -2.59 -2.80
C VAL A 58 -14.55 -3.85 -2.67
N LYS A 59 -15.80 -3.84 -3.14
CA LYS A 59 -16.66 -5.02 -3.18
C LYS A 59 -16.06 -6.15 -4.03
N LYS A 60 -15.52 -5.85 -5.21
CA LYS A 60 -14.82 -6.83 -6.06
C LYS A 60 -13.59 -7.41 -5.35
N VAL A 61 -12.86 -6.58 -4.60
CA VAL A 61 -11.73 -7.05 -3.76
C VAL A 61 -12.22 -8.02 -2.69
N ALA A 62 -13.30 -7.69 -1.97
CA ALA A 62 -13.88 -8.56 -0.95
C ALA A 62 -14.33 -9.92 -1.54
N GLU A 63 -14.97 -9.91 -2.72
CA GLU A 63 -15.37 -11.13 -3.44
C GLU A 63 -14.15 -11.96 -3.87
N ALA A 64 -13.11 -11.32 -4.39
CA ALA A 64 -11.87 -11.97 -4.78
C ALA A 64 -11.17 -12.64 -3.58
N ILE A 65 -11.13 -11.96 -2.43
CA ILE A 65 -10.58 -12.52 -1.18
C ILE A 65 -11.38 -13.76 -0.74
N LYS A 66 -12.71 -13.68 -0.74
CA LYS A 66 -13.58 -14.81 -0.36
C LYS A 66 -13.44 -16.02 -1.29
N GLY A 67 -13.12 -15.78 -2.56
CA GLY A 67 -12.93 -16.82 -3.57
C GLY A 67 -11.52 -17.40 -3.64
N ALA A 68 -10.53 -16.77 -3.01
CA ALA A 68 -9.14 -17.20 -3.04
C ALA A 68 -8.89 -18.39 -2.10
N LYS A 69 -8.04 -19.32 -2.55
CA LYS A 69 -7.59 -20.45 -1.73
C LYS A 69 -6.31 -20.13 -0.97
N LYS A 70 -5.44 -19.31 -1.57
CA LYS A 70 -4.10 -18.98 -1.06
C LYS A 70 -3.85 -17.46 -1.09
N PRO A 71 -4.67 -16.64 -0.40
CA PRO A 71 -4.44 -15.21 -0.39
C PRO A 71 -3.20 -14.84 0.42
N VAL A 72 -2.46 -13.81 -0.03
CA VAL A 72 -1.37 -13.17 0.70
C VAL A 72 -1.47 -11.66 0.60
N ILE A 73 -1.14 -10.94 1.66
CA ILE A 73 -1.03 -9.49 1.65
C ILE A 73 0.45 -9.10 1.54
N LEU A 74 0.75 -8.21 0.59
CA LEU A 74 2.01 -7.48 0.54
C LEU A 74 1.81 -6.08 1.12
N ALA A 75 2.30 -5.87 2.34
CA ALA A 75 2.24 -4.58 3.02
C ALA A 75 3.44 -3.71 2.65
N GLY A 76 3.17 -2.56 2.04
CA GLY A 76 4.17 -1.55 1.70
C GLY A 76 4.18 -0.35 2.64
N GLY A 77 5.07 0.59 2.39
CA GLY A 77 5.21 1.84 3.17
C GLY A 77 3.96 2.72 3.15
N GLY A 78 3.11 2.59 2.14
CA GLY A 78 1.84 3.31 2.05
C GLY A 78 0.90 3.05 3.22
N VAL A 79 0.94 1.86 3.84
CA VAL A 79 0.16 1.56 5.05
C VAL A 79 0.56 2.45 6.23
N VAL A 80 1.87 2.74 6.35
CA VAL A 80 2.39 3.62 7.41
C VAL A 80 2.08 5.08 7.09
N ILE A 81 2.28 5.49 5.83
CA ILE A 81 2.06 6.87 5.38
C ILE A 81 0.59 7.28 5.52
N SER A 82 -0.35 6.36 5.27
CA SER A 82 -1.79 6.61 5.43
C SER A 82 -2.29 6.50 6.88
N ASP A 83 -1.38 6.31 7.85
CA ASP A 83 -1.76 6.08 9.27
C ASP A 83 -2.78 4.93 9.43
N ALA A 84 -2.65 3.89 8.60
CA ALA A 84 -3.58 2.75 8.55
C ALA A 84 -3.09 1.52 9.33
N THR A 85 -2.05 1.67 10.17
CA THR A 85 -1.43 0.53 10.85
C THR A 85 -2.40 -0.21 11.78
N ASN A 86 -3.28 0.50 12.48
CA ASN A 86 -4.25 -0.10 13.40
C ASN A 86 -5.35 -0.84 12.63
N GLU A 87 -5.89 -0.25 11.58
CA GLU A 87 -6.88 -0.83 10.68
C GLU A 87 -6.32 -2.07 9.99
N PHE A 88 -5.07 -2.01 9.56
CA PHE A 88 -4.35 -3.14 8.95
C PHE A 88 -4.21 -4.31 9.93
N ARG A 89 -3.77 -4.05 11.16
CA ARG A 89 -3.64 -5.07 12.21
C ARG A 89 -4.98 -5.72 12.55
N LYS A 90 -6.03 -4.91 12.63
CA LYS A 90 -7.41 -5.39 12.84
C LYS A 90 -7.84 -6.29 11.68
N PHE A 91 -7.65 -5.85 10.44
CA PHE A 91 -7.98 -6.61 9.24
C PHE A 91 -7.27 -7.97 9.21
N VAL A 92 -5.96 -8.00 9.46
CA VAL A 92 -5.18 -9.25 9.52
C VAL A 92 -5.68 -10.18 10.64
N LYS A 93 -5.98 -9.66 11.81
CA LYS A 93 -6.54 -10.43 12.94
C LYS A 93 -7.91 -11.03 12.60
N GLU A 94 -8.74 -10.29 11.87
CA GLU A 94 -10.08 -10.75 11.49
C GLU A 94 -10.06 -11.78 10.36
N THR A 95 -9.13 -11.66 9.42
CA THR A 95 -9.09 -12.50 8.22
C THR A 95 -8.12 -13.68 8.31
N ASP A 96 -7.12 -13.61 9.18
CA ASP A 96 -6.00 -14.54 9.25
C ASP A 96 -5.19 -14.67 7.94
N ILE A 97 -5.27 -13.70 7.03
CA ILE A 97 -4.48 -13.73 5.79
C ILE A 97 -2.99 -13.58 6.11
N PRO A 98 -2.12 -14.47 5.58
CA PRO A 98 -0.68 -14.33 5.71
C PRO A 98 -0.18 -13.01 5.12
N VAL A 99 0.79 -12.39 5.81
CA VAL A 99 1.36 -11.09 5.43
C VAL A 99 2.85 -11.21 5.18
N VAL A 100 3.26 -10.63 4.08
CA VAL A 100 4.66 -10.32 3.78
C VAL A 100 4.81 -8.81 3.62
N SER A 101 6.01 -8.28 3.79
CA SER A 101 6.23 -6.84 3.67
C SER A 101 7.29 -6.48 2.64
N THR A 102 7.21 -5.25 2.14
CA THR A 102 8.37 -4.59 1.54
C THR A 102 9.31 -4.10 2.66
N MET A 103 10.49 -3.62 2.29
CA MET A 103 11.43 -2.99 3.24
C MET A 103 10.76 -1.84 4.02
N MET A 104 9.99 -1.00 3.33
CA MET A 104 9.29 0.14 3.95
C MET A 104 8.03 -0.28 4.75
N GLY A 105 7.62 -1.53 4.63
CA GLY A 105 6.50 -2.11 5.38
C GLY A 105 6.92 -2.87 6.65
N ILE A 106 8.22 -2.95 6.95
CA ILE A 106 8.73 -3.59 8.17
C ILE A 106 8.24 -2.79 9.39
N GLY A 107 7.68 -3.50 10.38
CA GLY A 107 7.15 -2.91 11.61
C GLY A 107 5.63 -2.63 11.58
N ILE A 108 4.96 -2.74 10.45
CA ILE A 108 3.48 -2.66 10.36
C ILE A 108 2.86 -3.74 11.26
N LEU A 109 3.35 -4.97 11.16
CA LEU A 109 3.06 -6.04 12.13
C LEU A 109 4.28 -6.28 13.02
N PRO A 110 4.08 -6.64 14.29
CA PRO A 110 5.14 -7.16 15.14
C PRO A 110 5.82 -8.38 14.52
N SER A 111 7.12 -8.53 14.73
CA SER A 111 7.91 -9.63 14.15
C SER A 111 7.50 -11.02 14.64
N ASP A 112 6.89 -11.10 15.81
CA ASP A 112 6.35 -12.30 16.46
C ASP A 112 4.88 -12.57 16.09
N ASN A 113 4.26 -11.71 15.29
CA ASN A 113 2.89 -11.93 14.85
C ASN A 113 2.80 -13.23 14.02
N PRO A 114 1.88 -14.16 14.35
CA PRO A 114 1.77 -15.46 13.69
C PRO A 114 1.40 -15.36 12.19
N ARG A 115 0.91 -14.22 11.73
CA ARG A 115 0.59 -14.01 10.30
C ARG A 115 1.67 -13.24 9.55
N TYR A 116 2.75 -12.80 10.20
CA TYR A 116 3.85 -12.10 9.54
C TYR A 116 4.97 -13.07 9.15
N TYR A 117 5.28 -13.17 7.87
CA TYR A 117 6.26 -14.11 7.33
C TYR A 117 7.58 -13.45 6.94
N GLY A 118 7.69 -12.13 7.05
CA GLY A 118 8.91 -11.36 6.83
C GLY A 118 8.89 -10.54 5.55
N MET A 119 10.04 -9.96 5.21
CA MET A 119 10.24 -9.13 4.03
C MET A 119 10.45 -10.00 2.78
N ILE A 120 9.86 -9.59 1.64
CA ILE A 120 10.13 -10.15 0.32
C ILE A 120 11.17 -9.36 -0.45
N GLY A 121 11.61 -9.91 -1.57
CA GLY A 121 12.51 -9.26 -2.52
C GLY A 121 13.92 -9.84 -2.52
N SER A 122 14.84 -9.14 -3.19
CA SER A 122 16.22 -9.59 -3.39
C SER A 122 16.98 -9.82 -2.08
N HIS A 123 16.64 -9.06 -1.03
CA HIS A 123 17.19 -9.19 0.32
C HIS A 123 16.14 -9.73 1.31
N GLY A 124 15.04 -10.26 0.77
CA GLY A 124 13.97 -10.85 1.57
C GLY A 124 14.29 -12.22 2.11
N VAL A 125 13.54 -12.64 3.13
CA VAL A 125 13.70 -13.98 3.70
C VAL A 125 13.03 -15.03 2.81
N LYS A 126 13.65 -16.20 2.72
CA LYS A 126 13.25 -17.27 1.80
C LYS A 126 11.78 -17.70 2.00
N ARG A 127 11.33 -17.83 3.26
CA ARG A 127 9.94 -18.20 3.56
C ARG A 127 8.92 -17.18 3.01
N ALA A 128 9.23 -15.88 3.10
CA ALA A 128 8.35 -14.83 2.59
C ALA A 128 8.27 -14.83 1.07
N ASN A 129 9.41 -14.96 0.38
CA ASN A 129 9.46 -15.07 -1.07
C ASN A 129 8.71 -16.32 -1.58
N LEU A 130 8.89 -17.47 -0.91
CA LEU A 130 8.18 -18.70 -1.30
C LEU A 130 6.67 -18.59 -1.07
N LEU A 131 6.26 -18.03 0.06
CA LEU A 131 4.85 -17.81 0.37
C LEU A 131 4.18 -16.90 -0.67
N PHE A 132 4.83 -15.78 -0.98
CA PHE A 132 4.39 -14.82 -1.98
C PHE A 132 4.20 -15.48 -3.37
N ASN A 133 5.16 -16.31 -3.80
CA ASN A 133 5.11 -16.97 -5.10
C ASN A 133 4.08 -18.11 -5.18
N ARG A 134 3.64 -18.69 -4.05
CA ARG A 134 2.64 -19.78 -4.01
C ARG A 134 1.21 -19.28 -3.87
N ALA A 135 1.02 -17.98 -3.63
CA ALA A 135 -0.28 -17.38 -3.48
C ALA A 135 -1.06 -17.45 -4.80
N ASP A 136 -2.38 -17.66 -4.75
CA ASP A 136 -3.28 -17.53 -5.90
C ASP A 136 -3.89 -16.13 -6.00
N LEU A 137 -3.84 -15.38 -4.90
CA LEU A 137 -4.26 -13.99 -4.82
C LEU A 137 -3.24 -13.18 -4.01
N VAL A 138 -2.67 -12.15 -4.64
CA VAL A 138 -1.77 -11.20 -4.00
C VAL A 138 -2.48 -9.87 -3.84
N ILE A 139 -2.57 -9.38 -2.59
CA ILE A 139 -3.19 -8.09 -2.25
C ILE A 139 -2.07 -7.13 -1.89
N VAL A 140 -1.75 -6.23 -2.81
CA VAL A 140 -0.70 -5.22 -2.64
C VAL A 140 -1.31 -3.96 -2.04
N MET A 141 -0.82 -3.54 -0.89
CA MET A 141 -1.27 -2.35 -0.18
C MET A 141 -0.12 -1.36 -0.03
N GLY A 142 -0.17 -0.24 -0.78
CA GLY A 142 0.79 0.86 -0.69
C GLY A 142 2.23 0.47 -1.05
N SER A 143 2.39 -0.28 -2.14
CA SER A 143 3.69 -0.67 -2.67
C SER A 143 3.76 -0.52 -4.18
N ARG A 144 4.84 0.10 -4.65
CA ARG A 144 5.09 0.34 -6.08
C ARG A 144 5.48 -0.91 -6.89
N LEU A 145 5.66 -2.06 -6.24
CA LEU A 145 6.12 -3.30 -6.87
C LEU A 145 7.41 -3.10 -7.70
N GLY A 146 8.38 -2.37 -7.13
CA GLY A 146 9.67 -2.16 -7.78
C GLY A 146 10.50 -3.45 -7.90
N ASP A 147 11.50 -3.45 -8.77
CA ASP A 147 12.40 -4.56 -9.09
C ASP A 147 13.08 -5.21 -7.87
N ARG A 148 13.41 -4.40 -6.86
CA ARG A 148 13.99 -4.88 -5.59
C ARG A 148 12.99 -5.70 -4.76
N THR A 149 11.69 -5.45 -4.92
CA THR A 149 10.62 -6.14 -4.21
C THR A 149 10.14 -7.36 -4.97
N VAL A 150 9.99 -7.25 -6.29
CA VAL A 150 9.52 -8.34 -7.16
C VAL A 150 10.46 -8.48 -8.34
N ALA A 151 11.35 -9.47 -8.29
CA ALA A 151 12.36 -9.67 -9.33
C ALA A 151 11.76 -10.16 -10.66
N ASN A 152 10.65 -10.92 -10.62
CA ASN A 152 9.96 -11.43 -11.80
C ASN A 152 8.50 -10.98 -11.80
N VAL A 153 8.26 -9.79 -12.30
CA VAL A 153 6.91 -9.20 -12.38
C VAL A 153 6.02 -9.96 -13.36
N LYS A 154 6.58 -10.42 -14.49
CA LYS A 154 5.82 -11.21 -15.50
C LYS A 154 5.35 -12.55 -14.93
N GLY A 155 6.18 -13.24 -14.15
CA GLY A 155 5.77 -14.48 -13.49
C GLY A 155 4.65 -14.29 -12.48
N LEU A 156 4.55 -13.10 -11.87
CA LEU A 156 3.45 -12.74 -10.99
C LEU A 156 2.13 -12.58 -11.76
N GLU A 157 2.16 -12.01 -12.95
CA GLU A 157 0.96 -11.84 -13.81
C GLU A 157 0.44 -13.16 -14.36
N GLU A 158 1.33 -14.09 -14.70
CA GLU A 158 0.97 -15.39 -15.29
C GLU A 158 0.41 -16.40 -14.28
N GLY A 159 0.80 -16.29 -13.02
CA GLY A 159 0.47 -17.27 -11.97
C GLY A 159 -0.58 -16.83 -10.95
N ASN A 160 -0.76 -15.53 -10.75
CA ASN A 160 -1.50 -15.00 -9.61
C ASN A 160 -2.47 -13.89 -10.02
N LYS A 161 -3.61 -13.82 -9.33
CA LYS A 161 -4.45 -12.62 -9.40
C LYS A 161 -3.85 -11.55 -8.50
N LEU A 162 -3.60 -10.37 -9.06
CA LEU A 162 -3.03 -9.23 -8.33
C LEU A 162 -4.11 -8.18 -8.05
N ILE A 163 -4.30 -7.82 -6.80
CA ILE A 163 -5.05 -6.62 -6.39
C ILE A 163 -4.02 -5.56 -6.02
N HIS A 164 -4.13 -4.38 -6.60
CA HIS A 164 -3.22 -3.27 -6.30
C HIS A 164 -4.00 -2.09 -5.72
N ILE A 165 -3.74 -1.78 -4.46
CA ILE A 165 -4.34 -0.69 -3.70
C ILE A 165 -3.25 0.35 -3.48
N ASP A 166 -3.43 1.53 -4.07
CA ASP A 166 -2.51 2.65 -3.90
C ASP A 166 -3.28 3.98 -3.97
N LEU A 167 -2.78 4.98 -3.27
CA LEU A 167 -3.33 6.34 -3.32
C LEU A 167 -3.00 7.03 -4.65
N ASP A 168 -1.82 6.72 -5.21
CA ASP A 168 -1.32 7.31 -6.44
C ASP A 168 -1.76 6.49 -7.67
N PRO A 169 -2.71 7.01 -8.48
CA PRO A 169 -3.15 6.30 -9.68
C PRO A 169 -2.02 6.05 -10.68
N ALA A 170 -0.92 6.83 -10.64
CA ALA A 170 0.21 6.64 -11.54
C ALA A 170 1.09 5.42 -11.19
N GLU A 171 0.96 4.88 -9.99
CA GLU A 171 1.66 3.65 -9.60
C GLU A 171 0.89 2.38 -10.00
N ILE A 172 -0.43 2.50 -10.19
CA ILE A 172 -1.28 1.38 -10.59
C ILE A 172 -1.05 1.02 -12.06
N GLY A 173 -0.67 -0.23 -12.31
CA GLY A 173 -0.39 -0.69 -13.67
C GLY A 173 0.97 -0.27 -14.25
N LYS A 174 1.79 0.45 -13.48
CA LYS A 174 3.11 0.93 -13.94
C LYS A 174 4.11 -0.20 -14.15
N ASN A 175 4.23 -1.09 -13.20
CA ASN A 175 5.17 -2.20 -13.23
C ASN A 175 4.50 -3.55 -13.55
N THR A 176 3.23 -3.72 -13.20
CA THR A 176 2.43 -4.92 -13.46
C THR A 176 0.96 -4.57 -13.59
N GLN A 177 0.24 -5.26 -14.46
CA GLN A 177 -1.20 -5.06 -14.65
C GLN A 177 -1.98 -5.76 -13.53
N PRO A 178 -2.71 -5.01 -12.69
CA PRO A 178 -3.51 -5.63 -11.66
C PRO A 178 -4.81 -6.24 -12.23
N TYR A 179 -5.22 -7.36 -11.67
CA TYR A 179 -6.54 -7.93 -11.89
C TYR A 179 -7.66 -7.01 -11.37
N ILE A 180 -7.43 -6.40 -10.19
CA ILE A 180 -8.33 -5.37 -9.63
C ILE A 180 -7.47 -4.18 -9.19
N PRO A 181 -7.56 -3.03 -9.89
CA PRO A 181 -6.97 -1.78 -9.43
C PRO A 181 -7.90 -1.10 -8.41
N VAL A 182 -7.34 -0.57 -7.34
CA VAL A 182 -8.07 0.26 -6.36
C VAL A 182 -7.27 1.52 -6.09
N VAL A 183 -7.79 2.66 -6.53
CA VAL A 183 -7.21 3.96 -6.19
C VAL A 183 -7.93 4.51 -4.97
N GLY A 184 -7.19 4.76 -3.89
CA GLY A 184 -7.75 5.30 -2.66
C GLY A 184 -6.80 5.23 -1.48
N ASP A 185 -7.15 5.92 -0.41
CA ASP A 185 -6.43 5.84 0.84
C ASP A 185 -6.57 4.45 1.47
N ILE A 186 -5.48 3.89 1.96
CA ILE A 186 -5.45 2.51 2.49
C ILE A 186 -6.32 2.38 3.75
N LYS A 187 -6.37 3.41 4.59
CA LYS A 187 -7.21 3.40 5.79
C LYS A 187 -8.68 3.28 5.43
N ASP A 188 -9.14 4.11 4.50
CA ASP A 188 -10.51 4.07 3.98
C ASP A 188 -10.84 2.71 3.32
N VAL A 189 -9.93 2.19 2.49
CA VAL A 189 -10.09 0.86 1.86
C VAL A 189 -10.20 -0.24 2.92
N LEU A 190 -9.36 -0.24 3.94
CA LEU A 190 -9.38 -1.24 5.01
C LEU A 190 -10.66 -1.17 5.85
N GLU A 191 -11.15 0.02 6.16
CA GLU A 191 -12.43 0.20 6.86
C GLU A 191 -13.60 -0.38 6.06
N GLN A 192 -13.66 -0.07 4.76
CA GLN A 192 -14.67 -0.61 3.86
C GLN A 192 -14.55 -2.15 3.70
N LEU A 193 -13.34 -2.68 3.47
CA LEU A 193 -13.11 -4.11 3.33
C LEU A 193 -13.49 -4.88 4.59
N THR A 194 -13.07 -4.40 5.76
CA THR A 194 -13.37 -5.04 7.04
C THR A 194 -14.87 -5.23 7.23
N SER A 195 -15.67 -4.23 6.84
CA SER A 195 -17.13 -4.33 6.92
C SER A 195 -17.71 -5.38 5.97
N GLN A 196 -17.13 -5.52 4.76
CA GLN A 196 -17.65 -6.40 3.70
C GLN A 196 -17.22 -7.86 3.82
N ILE A 197 -16.15 -8.16 4.55
CA ILE A 197 -15.63 -9.52 4.75
C ILE A 197 -15.81 -10.06 6.16
N SER A 198 -16.74 -9.47 6.94
CA SER A 198 -17.07 -9.94 8.28
C SER A 198 -17.33 -11.45 8.31
N GLY A 199 -16.71 -12.14 9.26
CA GLY A 199 -16.79 -13.60 9.41
C GLY A 199 -15.91 -14.42 8.44
N TYR A 200 -15.19 -13.77 7.50
CA TYR A 200 -14.22 -14.47 6.68
C TYR A 200 -12.99 -14.89 7.49
N LYS A 201 -12.49 -16.07 7.21
CA LYS A 201 -11.21 -16.58 7.68
C LYS A 201 -10.50 -17.29 6.53
N THR A 202 -9.20 -17.08 6.45
CA THR A 202 -8.35 -17.83 5.53
C THR A 202 -8.41 -19.33 5.85
N ASN A 203 -8.46 -20.15 4.82
CA ASN A 203 -8.57 -21.61 5.01
C ASN A 203 -7.36 -22.17 5.77
N LYS A 204 -7.62 -23.20 6.56
CA LYS A 204 -6.60 -23.80 7.43
C LYS A 204 -5.46 -24.43 6.64
N GLU A 205 -5.72 -25.05 5.51
CA GLU A 205 -4.70 -25.71 4.69
C GLU A 205 -3.62 -24.72 4.23
N TRP A 206 -4.02 -23.52 3.83
CA TRP A 206 -3.07 -22.47 3.45
C TRP A 206 -2.26 -21.94 4.64
N ILE A 207 -2.91 -21.81 5.79
CA ILE A 207 -2.22 -21.41 7.02
C ILE A 207 -1.20 -22.47 7.45
N ASP A 208 -1.57 -23.74 7.38
CA ASP A 208 -0.68 -24.85 7.72
C ASP A 208 0.52 -24.91 6.76
N GLU A 209 0.31 -24.72 5.44
CA GLU A 209 1.40 -24.62 4.44
C GLU A 209 2.33 -23.43 4.73
N ALA A 210 1.76 -22.29 5.09
CA ALA A 210 2.53 -21.11 5.44
C ALA A 210 3.38 -21.33 6.71
N GLU A 211 2.83 -22.04 7.70
CA GLU A 211 3.55 -22.37 8.92
C GLU A 211 4.67 -23.42 8.70
N GLU A 212 4.46 -24.38 7.81
CA GLU A 212 5.53 -25.30 7.38
C GLU A 212 6.70 -24.54 6.77
N LEU A 213 6.42 -23.51 5.93
CA LEU A 213 7.47 -22.64 5.38
C LEU A 213 8.20 -21.87 6.48
N ARG A 214 7.48 -21.39 7.51
CA ARG A 214 8.07 -20.73 8.66
C ARG A 214 9.05 -21.64 9.38
N GLN A 215 8.61 -22.85 9.75
CA GLN A 215 9.41 -23.82 10.49
C GLN A 215 10.64 -24.24 9.68
N ARG A 216 10.48 -24.53 8.39
CA ARG A 216 11.56 -24.99 7.52
C ARG A 216 12.64 -23.92 7.30
N PHE A 217 12.30 -22.64 7.35
CA PHE A 217 13.22 -21.54 7.03
C PHE A 217 13.35 -20.52 8.17
N THR A 218 13.25 -20.97 9.43
CA THR A 218 13.35 -20.10 10.62
C THR A 218 14.74 -19.47 10.77
N HIS A 219 15.80 -20.12 10.32
CA HIS A 219 17.20 -19.74 10.57
C HIS A 219 18.00 -19.39 9.30
N LYS A 220 17.33 -18.99 8.21
CA LYS A 220 18.05 -18.61 6.98
C LYS A 220 17.46 -17.38 6.35
#